data_ccd209159bf5688019f57253610b5f9e
#
_entry.id   ccd209159bf5688019f57253610b5f9e
#
_cell.length_a   1.000
_cell.length_b   1.000
_cell.length_c   1.000
_cell.angle_alpha   90.00
_cell.angle_beta   90.00
_cell.angle_gamma   90.00
#
_symmetry.space_group_name_H-M   'P 1'
#
loop_
_entity.id
_entity.type
_entity.pdbx_description
1 polymer ?
#
loop_
_entity_poly.entity_id
_entity_poly.type
_entity_poly.pdbx_seq_one_letter_code
_entity_poly.pdbx_strand_id
1 'polypeptide(L)'
;MILFACVHHIRIVVQDLEKSLAYYRSIGVEPWFDCPEDGTYLEFDVPNGEASDAMRYKCVHLANLQIQLCQPGPQDTPQRRFLEGHGEGVYDIGFGVPGRDAAESPGRALGLKVVAHGRRVGRSGFCNFDTRADANVVLGVRKSSESQRESGLQAIAAS
;
A
#
# COMPACT_ATOMS: atom_id res chain seq x y z
N MET A 1 0.95 4.86 -20.18
CA MET A 1 1.64 4.60 -18.88
C MET A 1 1.20 3.23 -18.38
N ILE A 2 2.15 2.40 -17.96
CA ILE A 2 1.86 1.09 -17.34
C ILE A 2 1.71 1.34 -15.83
N LEU A 3 0.50 1.14 -15.30
CA LEU A 3 0.20 1.40 -13.88
C LEU A 3 0.91 0.41 -12.93
N PHE A 4 0.97 -0.84 -13.30
CA PHE A 4 1.39 -1.94 -12.43
C PHE A 4 2.76 -2.50 -12.86
N ALA A 5 3.72 -1.61 -13.13
CA ALA A 5 5.06 -1.99 -13.60
C ALA A 5 6.10 -2.10 -12.48
N CYS A 6 5.99 -1.28 -11.44
CA CYS A 6 7.01 -1.19 -10.39
C CYS A 6 6.35 -1.29 -9.02
N VAL A 7 6.62 -2.36 -8.29
CA VAL A 7 6.11 -2.52 -6.92
C VAL A 7 6.78 -1.51 -6.01
N HIS A 8 5.97 -0.72 -5.30
CA HIS A 8 6.43 0.18 -4.24
C HIS A 8 6.44 -0.52 -2.88
N HIS A 9 5.35 -1.21 -2.55
CA HIS A 9 5.22 -1.91 -1.28
C HIS A 9 4.27 -3.10 -1.35
N ILE A 10 4.46 -4.00 -0.40
CA ILE A 10 3.53 -5.06 -0.06
C ILE A 10 3.04 -4.80 1.37
N ARG A 11 1.73 -4.74 1.57
CA ARG A 11 1.13 -4.59 2.89
C ARG A 11 0.57 -5.90 3.40
N ILE A 12 1.00 -6.26 4.59
CA ILE A 12 0.59 -7.47 5.30
C ILE A 12 -0.25 -7.05 6.50
N VAL A 13 -1.48 -7.54 6.56
CA VAL A 13 -2.34 -7.37 7.73
C VAL A 13 -1.98 -8.43 8.76
N VAL A 14 -1.75 -7.99 9.99
CA VAL A 14 -1.34 -8.83 11.13
C VAL A 14 -2.26 -8.59 12.33
N GLN A 15 -2.44 -9.59 13.16
CA GLN A 15 -3.23 -9.51 14.37
C GLN A 15 -2.44 -8.89 15.53
N ASP A 16 -1.14 -9.17 15.59
CA ASP A 16 -0.23 -8.68 16.63
C ASP A 16 1.03 -8.12 15.97
N LEU A 17 1.10 -6.79 15.92
CA LEU A 17 2.20 -6.06 15.26
C LEU A 17 3.54 -6.32 15.97
N GLU A 18 3.56 -6.34 17.29
CA GLU A 18 4.81 -6.52 18.05
C GLU A 18 5.39 -7.93 17.88
N LYS A 19 4.53 -8.94 17.87
CA LYS A 19 4.91 -10.32 17.59
C LYS A 19 5.49 -10.46 16.18
N SER A 20 4.86 -9.85 15.20
CA SER A 20 5.34 -9.87 13.82
C SER A 20 6.67 -9.15 13.67
N LEU A 21 6.83 -7.98 14.27
CA LEU A 21 8.10 -7.22 14.29
C LEU A 21 9.22 -8.03 14.93
N ALA A 22 8.97 -8.70 16.07
CA ALA A 22 9.94 -9.53 16.73
C ALA A 22 10.44 -10.67 15.83
N TYR A 23 9.53 -11.31 15.11
CA TYR A 23 9.89 -12.36 14.14
C TYR A 23 10.76 -11.81 13.00
N TYR A 24 10.33 -10.73 12.34
CA TYR A 24 11.09 -10.16 11.23
C TYR A 24 12.49 -9.70 11.65
N ARG A 25 12.62 -9.09 12.83
CA ARG A 25 13.93 -8.71 13.40
C ARG A 25 14.82 -9.93 13.66
N SER A 26 14.22 -11.03 14.14
CA SER A 26 14.98 -12.26 14.43
C SER A 26 15.63 -12.89 13.19
N ILE A 27 15.12 -12.59 12.01
CA ILE A 27 15.65 -13.05 10.72
C ILE A 27 16.42 -11.95 9.96
N GLY A 28 16.71 -10.81 10.61
CA GLY A 28 17.54 -9.74 10.06
C GLY A 28 16.81 -8.73 9.19
N VAL A 29 15.47 -8.70 9.19
CA VAL A 29 14.69 -7.70 8.47
C VAL A 29 14.47 -6.49 9.38
N GLU A 30 15.26 -5.45 9.18
CA GLU A 30 15.27 -4.21 9.96
C GLU A 30 16.07 -3.12 9.20
N PRO A 31 16.04 -1.81 9.58
CA PRO A 31 15.24 -1.25 10.67
C PRO A 31 13.78 -1.00 10.26
N TRP A 32 12.88 -1.09 11.23
CA TRP A 32 11.48 -0.73 11.09
C TRP A 32 11.24 0.71 11.54
N PHE A 33 10.40 1.42 10.81
CA PHE A 33 10.02 2.81 11.07
C PHE A 33 8.49 3.00 11.00
N ASP A 34 8.00 4.13 11.52
CA ASP A 34 6.58 4.45 11.45
C ASP A 34 6.19 4.89 10.04
N CYS A 35 5.06 4.40 9.54
CA CYS A 35 4.44 4.89 8.33
C CYS A 35 2.98 5.31 8.55
N PRO A 36 2.52 6.29 7.77
CA PRO A 36 3.24 7.13 6.81
C PRO A 36 4.09 8.18 7.51
N GLU A 37 5.22 8.51 6.93
CA GLU A 37 6.16 9.47 7.50
C GLU A 37 5.69 10.93 7.40
N ASP A 38 4.77 11.26 6.49
CA ASP A 38 4.53 12.62 6.07
C ASP A 38 3.09 13.09 6.17
N GLY A 39 2.87 14.07 7.05
CA GLY A 39 1.91 15.15 6.89
C GLY A 39 0.43 14.78 6.77
N THR A 40 -0.38 15.79 6.95
CA THR A 40 -1.84 15.73 6.88
C THR A 40 -2.31 15.48 5.45
N TYR A 41 -3.31 14.63 5.30
CA TYR A 41 -4.03 14.49 4.04
C TYR A 41 -4.86 15.73 3.74
N LEU A 42 -4.80 16.21 2.49
CA LEU A 42 -5.72 17.22 1.96
C LEU A 42 -7.07 16.61 1.58
N GLU A 43 -7.03 15.36 1.11
CA GLU A 43 -8.19 14.53 0.82
C GLU A 43 -7.92 13.14 1.40
N PHE A 44 -8.90 12.59 2.11
CA PHE A 44 -8.82 11.25 2.69
C PHE A 44 -10.19 10.60 2.59
N ASP A 45 -10.42 9.90 1.49
CA ASP A 45 -11.65 9.19 1.19
C ASP A 45 -11.40 7.69 1.25
N VAL A 46 -11.65 7.14 2.42
CA VAL A 46 -11.48 5.72 2.72
C VAL A 46 -12.68 5.24 3.55
N PRO A 47 -13.05 3.95 3.43
CA PRO A 47 -14.08 3.40 4.31
C PRO A 47 -13.67 3.55 5.78
N ASN A 48 -14.55 4.16 6.59
CA ASN A 48 -14.31 4.46 8.01
C ASN A 48 -12.97 5.16 8.25
N GLY A 49 -12.84 6.40 7.76
CA GLY A 49 -11.58 7.15 7.71
C GLY A 49 -10.91 7.32 9.07
N GLU A 50 -11.67 7.58 10.14
CA GLU A 50 -11.15 7.72 11.51
C GLU A 50 -10.48 6.41 11.99
N ALA A 51 -11.16 5.29 11.84
CA ALA A 51 -10.62 3.98 12.21
C ALA A 51 -9.45 3.56 11.31
N SER A 52 -9.47 3.95 10.04
CA SER A 52 -8.39 3.70 9.09
C SER A 52 -7.13 4.50 9.42
N ASP A 53 -7.29 5.76 9.83
CA ASP A 53 -6.19 6.62 10.26
C ASP A 53 -5.58 6.16 11.61
N ALA A 54 -6.40 5.56 12.46
CA ALA A 54 -5.97 5.04 13.77
C ALA A 54 -5.30 3.67 13.72
N MET A 55 -5.19 3.02 12.55
CA MET A 55 -4.49 1.73 12.43
C MET A 55 -3.00 1.88 12.72
N ARG A 56 -2.42 0.83 13.28
CA ARG A 56 -0.98 0.79 13.55
C ARG A 56 -0.22 0.26 12.35
N TYR A 57 0.80 0.98 11.94
CA TYR A 57 1.65 0.61 10.80
C TYR A 57 3.13 0.61 11.21
N LYS A 58 3.88 -0.31 10.62
CA LYS A 58 5.35 -0.28 10.59
C LYS A 58 5.83 -0.64 9.21
N CYS A 59 6.87 0.05 8.77
CA CYS A 59 7.48 -0.11 7.46
C CYS A 59 8.94 -0.49 7.55
N VAL A 60 9.43 -1.25 6.57
CA VAL A 60 10.85 -1.51 6.37
C VAL A 60 11.19 -1.39 4.88
N HIS A 61 12.27 -0.73 4.56
CA HIS A 61 12.80 -0.69 3.20
C HIS A 61 13.64 -1.92 2.91
N LEU A 62 13.33 -2.61 1.83
CA LEU A 62 14.20 -3.60 1.20
C LEU A 62 14.90 -2.97 -0.01
N ALA A 63 15.81 -3.69 -0.64
CA ALA A 63 16.55 -3.17 -1.79
C ALA A 63 15.65 -2.73 -2.96
N ASN A 64 14.52 -3.40 -3.15
CA ASN A 64 13.64 -3.25 -4.31
C ASN A 64 12.19 -2.87 -4.01
N LEU A 65 11.76 -2.95 -2.74
CA LEU A 65 10.41 -2.58 -2.31
C LEU A 65 10.35 -2.30 -0.81
N GLN A 66 9.21 -1.87 -0.33
CA GLN A 66 8.91 -1.69 1.09
C GLN A 66 7.94 -2.78 1.57
N ILE A 67 8.18 -3.35 2.74
CA ILE A 67 7.16 -4.14 3.45
C ILE A 67 6.47 -3.22 4.46
N GLN A 68 5.16 -3.28 4.51
CA GLN A 68 4.33 -2.60 5.49
C GLN A 68 3.56 -3.62 6.31
N LEU A 69 3.70 -3.60 7.62
CA LEU A 69 2.82 -4.33 8.53
C LEU A 69 1.71 -3.42 9.01
N CYS A 70 0.48 -3.93 9.02
CA CYS A 70 -0.71 -3.20 9.40
C CYS A 70 -1.50 -4.00 10.44
N GLN A 71 -1.71 -3.43 11.62
CA GLN A 71 -2.61 -3.98 12.62
C GLN A 71 -3.88 -3.13 12.67
N PRO A 72 -5.03 -3.61 12.15
CA PRO A 72 -6.29 -2.90 12.26
C PRO A 72 -6.79 -2.90 13.71
N GLY A 73 -7.47 -1.82 14.11
CA GLY A 73 -8.18 -1.75 15.37
C GLY A 73 -9.45 -2.63 15.36
N PRO A 74 -10.25 -2.60 16.44
CA PRO A 74 -11.47 -3.38 16.56
C PRO A 74 -12.64 -2.85 15.72
N GLN A 75 -12.52 -1.63 15.19
CA GLN A 75 -13.56 -0.99 14.41
C GLN A 75 -13.66 -1.60 13.02
N ASP A 76 -14.86 -1.52 12.42
CA ASP A 76 -15.12 -2.03 11.09
C ASP A 76 -14.35 -1.24 10.03
N THR A 77 -13.35 -1.90 9.44
CA THR A 77 -12.57 -1.41 8.31
C THR A 77 -12.37 -2.55 7.31
N PRO A 78 -12.05 -2.28 6.04
CA PRO A 78 -11.73 -3.35 5.09
C PRO A 78 -10.61 -4.27 5.57
N GLN A 79 -9.59 -3.74 6.23
CA GLN A 79 -8.49 -4.52 6.80
C GLN A 79 -8.93 -5.38 7.98
N ARG A 80 -9.83 -4.87 8.84
CA ARG A 80 -10.39 -5.64 9.93
C ARG A 80 -11.23 -6.81 9.42
N ARG A 81 -12.11 -6.55 8.44
CA ARG A 81 -12.90 -7.61 7.79
C ARG A 81 -12.03 -8.67 7.12
N PHE A 82 -10.93 -8.24 6.48
CA PHE A 82 -9.95 -9.16 5.91
C PHE A 82 -9.34 -10.05 6.98
N LEU A 83 -8.88 -9.48 8.10
CA LEU A 83 -8.29 -10.23 9.20
C LEU A 83 -9.28 -11.25 9.80
N GLU A 84 -10.53 -10.87 9.97
CA GLU A 84 -11.58 -11.75 10.54
C GLU A 84 -12.01 -12.85 9.58
N GLY A 85 -12.13 -12.56 8.30
CA GLY A 85 -12.62 -13.52 7.30
C GLY A 85 -11.55 -14.38 6.65
N HIS A 86 -10.33 -13.83 6.47
CA HIS A 86 -9.20 -14.49 5.80
C HIS A 86 -8.11 -14.92 6.78
N GLY A 87 -7.91 -14.16 7.84
CA GLY A 87 -6.74 -14.26 8.70
C GLY A 87 -5.63 -13.29 8.28
N GLU A 88 -4.45 -13.46 8.87
CA GLU A 88 -3.26 -12.67 8.54
C GLU A 88 -2.79 -12.96 7.11
N GLY A 89 -2.21 -11.97 6.45
CA GLY A 89 -1.65 -12.15 5.11
C GLY A 89 -1.54 -10.88 4.30
N VAL A 90 -1.14 -11.01 3.04
CA VAL A 90 -1.00 -9.90 2.10
C VAL A 90 -2.38 -9.33 1.79
N TYR A 91 -2.55 -8.06 2.12
CA TYR A 91 -3.80 -7.32 1.90
C TYR A 91 -3.77 -6.51 0.60
N ASP A 92 -2.71 -5.73 0.40
CA ASP A 92 -2.54 -4.95 -0.82
C ASP A 92 -1.11 -4.96 -1.36
N ILE A 93 -1.01 -4.68 -2.65
CA ILE A 93 0.24 -4.42 -3.36
C ILE A 93 0.14 -3.02 -3.95
N GLY A 94 1.01 -2.12 -3.52
CA GLY A 94 1.10 -0.76 -4.03
C GLY A 94 2.16 -0.63 -5.11
N PHE A 95 1.80 0.03 -6.20
CA PHE A 95 2.69 0.27 -7.34
C PHE A 95 3.11 1.74 -7.40
N GLY A 96 4.35 1.95 -7.82
CA GLY A 96 4.93 3.27 -7.97
C GLY A 96 4.53 3.95 -9.27
N VAL A 97 4.02 5.19 -9.15
CA VAL A 97 3.65 6.05 -10.28
C VAL A 97 4.25 7.45 -10.10
N PRO A 98 4.39 8.26 -11.17
CA PRO A 98 4.93 9.63 -11.07
C PRO A 98 4.12 10.54 -10.14
N GLY A 99 2.83 10.29 -10.02
CA GLY A 99 1.92 10.95 -9.11
C GLY A 99 0.58 10.24 -9.09
N ARG A 100 -0.13 10.27 -7.97
CA ARG A 100 -1.42 9.63 -7.81
C ARG A 100 -2.44 10.04 -8.90
N ASP A 101 -2.50 11.35 -9.16
CA ASP A 101 -3.46 11.91 -10.13
C ASP A 101 -3.21 11.41 -11.56
N ALA A 102 -1.95 11.09 -11.90
CA ALA A 102 -1.60 10.51 -13.19
C ALA A 102 -2.11 9.06 -13.38
N ALA A 103 -2.43 8.37 -12.28
CA ALA A 103 -2.92 6.99 -12.32
C ALA A 103 -4.45 6.87 -12.41
N GLU A 104 -5.19 7.92 -12.07
CA GLU A 104 -6.65 7.86 -11.99
C GLU A 104 -7.29 7.65 -13.37
N SER A 105 -6.87 8.39 -14.38
CA SER A 105 -7.40 8.25 -15.74
C SER A 105 -7.04 6.91 -16.40
N PRO A 106 -5.79 6.44 -16.38
CA PRO A 106 -5.46 5.09 -16.84
C PRO A 106 -6.17 3.98 -16.07
N GLY A 107 -6.35 4.12 -14.75
CA GLY A 107 -7.11 3.16 -13.96
C GLY A 107 -8.57 3.07 -14.41
N ARG A 108 -9.23 4.20 -14.62
CA ARG A 108 -10.60 4.24 -15.16
C ARG A 108 -10.68 3.66 -16.57
N ALA A 109 -9.70 3.92 -17.41
CA ALA A 109 -9.65 3.35 -18.77
C ALA A 109 -9.54 1.82 -18.77
N LEU A 110 -8.95 1.23 -17.72
CA LEU A 110 -8.91 -0.21 -17.46
C LEU A 110 -10.19 -0.74 -16.79
N GLY A 111 -11.18 0.10 -16.54
CA GLY A 111 -12.44 -0.28 -15.86
C GLY A 111 -12.28 -0.47 -14.35
N LEU A 112 -11.19 -0.01 -13.75
CA LEU A 112 -10.94 -0.16 -12.33
C LEU A 112 -11.74 0.86 -11.51
N LYS A 113 -12.44 0.38 -10.49
CA LYS A 113 -13.19 1.21 -9.55
C LYS A 113 -12.28 1.59 -8.38
N VAL A 114 -12.21 2.87 -8.06
CA VAL A 114 -11.51 3.37 -6.87
C VAL A 114 -12.34 3.07 -5.63
N VAL A 115 -11.72 2.48 -4.61
CA VAL A 115 -12.38 2.15 -3.32
C VAL A 115 -11.79 2.89 -2.13
N ALA A 116 -10.59 3.43 -2.27
CA ALA A 116 -9.96 4.27 -1.25
C ALA A 116 -8.91 5.14 -1.90
N HIS A 117 -8.83 6.39 -1.49
CA HIS A 117 -7.75 7.28 -1.93
C HIS A 117 -7.41 8.33 -0.88
N GLY A 118 -6.18 8.81 -0.94
CA GLY A 118 -5.71 9.93 -0.15
C GLY A 118 -4.77 10.80 -0.97
N ARG A 119 -4.82 12.11 -0.75
CA ARG A 119 -3.95 13.09 -1.39
C ARG A 119 -3.31 14.01 -0.37
N ARG A 120 -2.01 14.22 -0.52
CA ARG A 120 -1.21 15.17 0.27
C ARG A 120 -0.65 16.26 -0.62
N VAL A 121 -0.04 17.26 0.00
CA VAL A 121 0.73 18.30 -0.71
C VAL A 121 1.79 17.64 -1.60
N GLY A 122 2.08 18.25 -2.75
CA GLY A 122 3.10 17.76 -3.68
C GLY A 122 2.68 16.52 -4.49
N ARG A 123 1.37 16.27 -4.64
CA ARG A 123 0.82 15.14 -5.39
C ARG A 123 1.18 13.76 -4.83
N SER A 124 1.67 13.71 -3.60
CA SER A 124 1.84 12.44 -2.89
C SER A 124 0.48 11.89 -2.45
N GLY A 125 0.43 10.62 -2.14
CA GLY A 125 -0.79 9.95 -1.71
C GLY A 125 -0.94 8.59 -2.37
N PHE A 126 -2.13 8.04 -2.27
CA PHE A 126 -2.45 6.71 -2.78
C PHE A 126 -3.82 6.67 -3.46
N CYS A 127 -4.03 5.66 -4.29
CA CYS A 127 -5.32 5.32 -4.86
C CYS A 127 -5.41 3.79 -4.94
N ASN A 128 -6.40 3.20 -4.28
CA ASN A 128 -6.63 1.76 -4.26
C ASN A 128 -7.86 1.39 -5.09
N PHE A 129 -7.76 0.29 -5.80
CA PHE A 129 -8.79 -0.21 -6.71
C PHE A 129 -9.48 -1.45 -6.17
N ASP A 130 -10.74 -1.63 -6.53
CA ASP A 130 -11.55 -2.81 -6.20
C ASP A 130 -11.13 -4.00 -7.07
N THR A 131 -10.10 -4.70 -6.64
CA THR A 131 -9.48 -5.80 -7.40
C THR A 131 -9.44 -7.11 -6.65
N ARG A 132 -9.88 -7.13 -5.40
CA ARG A 132 -9.74 -8.33 -4.55
C ARG A 132 -10.45 -9.57 -5.10
N ALA A 133 -11.62 -9.39 -5.71
CA ALA A 133 -12.38 -10.50 -6.28
C ALA A 133 -11.65 -11.20 -7.43
N ASP A 134 -10.89 -10.43 -8.21
CA ASP A 134 -10.22 -10.93 -9.42
C ASP A 134 -8.72 -11.19 -9.20
N ALA A 135 -8.04 -10.31 -8.46
CA ALA A 135 -6.59 -10.39 -8.23
C ALA A 135 -6.21 -11.03 -6.88
N ASN A 136 -7.18 -11.37 -6.03
CA ASN A 136 -7.00 -11.89 -4.65
C ASN A 136 -6.30 -10.92 -3.69
N VAL A 137 -5.93 -9.74 -4.15
CA VAL A 137 -5.36 -8.64 -3.37
C VAL A 137 -5.94 -7.31 -3.84
N VAL A 138 -5.84 -6.29 -3.02
CA VAL A 138 -6.11 -4.92 -3.45
C VAL A 138 -4.89 -4.42 -4.21
N LEU A 139 -5.07 -3.97 -5.45
CA LEU A 139 -4.04 -3.28 -6.19
C LEU A 139 -4.18 -1.77 -5.98
N GLY A 140 -3.09 -1.12 -5.68
CA GLY A 140 -3.07 0.30 -5.46
C GLY A 140 -1.89 0.96 -6.15
N VAL A 141 -1.93 2.29 -6.22
CA VAL A 141 -0.84 3.10 -6.74
C VAL A 141 -0.50 4.19 -5.74
N ARG A 142 0.77 4.57 -5.69
CA ARG A 142 1.25 5.74 -4.96
C ARG A 142 2.42 6.40 -5.65
N LYS A 143 2.67 7.68 -5.33
CA LYS A 143 3.83 8.37 -5.84
C LYS A 143 5.11 7.66 -5.37
N SER A 144 6.02 7.41 -6.31
CA SER A 144 7.35 6.87 -6.05
C SER A 144 8.41 7.75 -6.69
N SER A 145 9.68 7.57 -6.30
CA SER A 145 10.80 8.25 -6.93
C SER A 145 11.00 7.80 -8.38
N GLU A 146 11.65 8.64 -9.19
CA GLU A 146 11.96 8.30 -10.58
C GLU A 146 12.88 7.07 -10.64
N SER A 147 13.92 7.03 -9.81
CA SER A 147 14.87 5.90 -9.78
C SER A 147 14.20 4.55 -9.47
N GLN A 148 13.20 4.52 -8.59
CA GLN A 148 12.44 3.29 -8.30
C GLN A 148 11.65 2.82 -9.52
N ARG A 149 11.04 3.76 -10.27
CA ARG A 149 10.27 3.43 -11.47
C ARG A 149 11.16 2.99 -12.63
N GLU A 150 12.28 3.65 -12.83
CA GLU A 150 13.25 3.31 -13.89
C GLU A 150 13.82 1.90 -13.70
N SER A 151 14.19 1.53 -12.47
CA SER A 151 14.66 0.18 -12.16
C SER A 151 13.62 -0.89 -12.49
N GLY A 152 12.34 -0.64 -12.19
CA GLY A 152 11.25 -1.55 -12.54
C GLY A 152 11.01 -1.68 -14.04
N LEU A 153 11.04 -0.57 -14.77
CA LEU A 153 10.85 -0.55 -16.23
C LEU A 153 12.03 -1.21 -16.97
N GLN A 154 13.26 -1.04 -16.49
CA GLN A 154 14.43 -1.71 -17.05
C GLN A 154 14.35 -3.23 -16.90
N ALA A 155 13.86 -3.72 -15.75
CA ALA A 155 13.65 -5.15 -15.53
C ALA A 155 12.62 -5.75 -16.51
N ILE A 156 11.53 -5.02 -16.80
CA ILE A 156 10.52 -5.44 -17.78
C ILE A 156 11.11 -5.47 -19.21
N ALA A 157 11.90 -4.46 -19.59
CA ALA A 157 12.50 -4.37 -20.91
C ALA A 157 13.57 -5.43 -21.16
N ALA A 158 14.16 -6.01 -20.10
CA ALA A 158 15.18 -7.05 -20.16
C ALA A 158 14.61 -8.49 -20.17
N SER A 159 13.31 -8.64 -19.93
CA SER A 159 12.61 -9.94 -19.89
C SER A 159 11.93 -10.27 -21.22
#